data_beda4714c25170e966fb116ad756d9d3
#
_entry.id   beda4714c25170e966fb116ad756d9d3
#
_cell.length_a   1.000
_cell.length_b   1.000
_cell.length_c   1.000
_cell.angle_alpha   90.00
_cell.angle_beta   90.00
_cell.angle_gamma   90.00
#
_symmetry.space_group_name_H-M   'P 1'
#
loop_
_entity.id
_entity.type
_entity.pdbx_description
1 polymer ?
#
loop_
_entity_poly.entity_id
_entity_poly.type
_entity_poly.pdbx_seq_one_letter_code
_entity_poly.pdbx_strand_id
1 'polypeptide(L)'
;MVNHIVCWNFNEELTIEQKKEAGLIIKEKLEAIKPHAKGAISIEVKINELASSNRDIALISKFETVEDLQAYQVHPMHVEAGKYVKSVTCNRACIDYEE
;
A
#
# COMPACT_ATOMS: atom_id res chain seq x y z
N MET A 1 -7.45 8.48 -15.81
CA MET A 1 -7.28 7.92 -14.47
C MET A 1 -5.85 7.52 -14.22
N VAL A 2 -5.43 7.58 -12.98
CA VAL A 2 -4.06 7.29 -12.59
C VAL A 2 -4.04 6.04 -11.71
N ASN A 3 -3.23 5.07 -12.08
CA ASN A 3 -2.99 3.87 -11.27
C ASN A 3 -1.70 4.04 -10.48
N HIS A 4 -1.74 3.69 -9.21
CA HIS A 4 -0.60 3.75 -8.30
C HIS A 4 -0.46 2.38 -7.64
N ILE A 5 0.60 1.66 -7.97
CA ILE A 5 0.83 0.30 -7.51
C ILE A 5 2.18 0.24 -6.80
N VAL A 6 2.17 -0.25 -5.57
CA VAL A 6 3.38 -0.40 -4.76
C VAL A 6 3.44 -1.81 -4.20
N CYS A 7 4.61 -2.42 -4.24
CA CYS A 7 4.83 -3.75 -3.69
C CYS A 7 5.99 -3.73 -2.71
N TRP A 8 5.92 -4.61 -1.71
CA TRP A 8 6.96 -4.75 -0.69
C TRP A 8 7.16 -6.21 -0.29
N ASN A 9 8.29 -6.49 0.33
CA ASN A 9 8.47 -7.69 1.14
C ASN A 9 8.38 -7.30 2.62
N PHE A 10 7.97 -8.24 3.48
CA PHE A 10 8.10 -8.05 4.92
C PHE A 10 9.58 -8.20 5.30
N ASN A 11 10.00 -7.50 6.35
CA ASN A 11 11.35 -7.64 6.88
C ASN A 11 11.61 -9.09 7.28
N GLU A 12 12.78 -9.60 6.94
CA GLU A 12 13.13 -11.01 7.14
C GLU A 12 13.19 -11.42 8.61
N GLU A 13 13.53 -10.50 9.50
CA GLU A 13 13.61 -10.78 10.93
C GLU A 13 12.26 -11.00 11.59
N LEU A 14 11.15 -10.67 10.89
CA LEU A 14 9.82 -10.91 11.43
C LEU A 14 9.48 -12.41 11.36
N THR A 15 8.83 -12.93 12.40
CA THR A 15 8.30 -14.28 12.37
C THR A 15 7.14 -14.38 11.39
N ILE A 16 6.74 -15.61 11.03
CA ILE A 16 5.58 -15.83 10.16
C ILE A 16 4.33 -15.17 10.73
N GLU A 17 4.12 -15.29 12.04
CA GLU A 17 2.95 -14.71 12.71
C GLU A 17 3.01 -13.17 12.70
N GLN A 18 4.21 -12.60 12.92
CA GLN A 18 4.40 -11.16 12.86
C GLN A 18 4.15 -10.64 11.45
N LYS A 19 4.56 -11.37 10.42
CA LYS A 19 4.29 -10.99 9.02
C LYS A 19 2.80 -10.99 8.73
N LYS A 20 2.07 -11.99 9.20
CA LYS A 20 0.61 -12.05 9.03
C LYS A 20 -0.07 -10.85 9.69
N GLU A 21 0.31 -10.55 10.92
CA GLU A 21 -0.22 -9.40 11.65
C GLU A 21 0.10 -8.10 10.94
N ALA A 22 1.35 -7.92 10.51
CA ALA A 22 1.77 -6.71 9.79
C ALA A 22 0.95 -6.52 8.51
N GLY A 23 0.73 -7.59 7.76
CA GLY A 23 -0.06 -7.53 6.53
C GLY A 23 -1.49 -7.05 6.78
N LEU A 24 -2.14 -7.57 7.82
CA LEU A 24 -3.49 -7.17 8.18
C LEU A 24 -3.55 -5.71 8.64
N ILE A 25 -2.56 -5.26 9.39
CA ILE A 25 -2.48 -3.88 9.87
C ILE A 25 -2.27 -2.92 8.69
N ILE A 26 -1.36 -3.26 7.76
CA ILE A 26 -1.13 -2.46 6.55
C ILE A 26 -2.42 -2.33 5.75
N LYS A 27 -3.11 -3.45 5.53
CA LYS A 27 -4.36 -3.47 4.79
C LYS A 27 -5.39 -2.55 5.44
N GLU A 28 -5.60 -2.67 6.74
CA GLU A 28 -6.55 -1.84 7.48
C GLU A 28 -6.20 -0.37 7.39
N LYS A 29 -4.93 -0.01 7.63
CA LYS A 29 -4.50 1.39 7.63
C LYS A 29 -4.63 2.04 6.26
N LEU A 30 -4.19 1.36 5.21
CA LEU A 30 -4.20 1.94 3.86
C LEU A 30 -5.61 1.98 3.28
N GLU A 31 -6.39 0.94 3.44
CA GLU A 31 -7.76 0.91 2.91
C GLU A 31 -8.68 1.91 3.62
N ALA A 32 -8.40 2.21 4.88
CA ALA A 32 -9.17 3.20 5.65
C ALA A 32 -9.02 4.63 5.10
N ILE A 33 -8.00 4.90 4.28
CA ILE A 33 -7.76 6.24 3.73
C ILE A 33 -8.76 6.58 2.63
N LYS A 34 -9.28 5.57 1.91
CA LYS A 34 -10.11 5.79 0.72
C LYS A 34 -11.24 6.82 0.92
N PRO A 35 -12.09 6.74 1.95
CA PRO A 35 -13.18 7.71 2.10
C PRO A 35 -12.71 9.11 2.44
N HIS A 36 -11.45 9.28 2.84
CA HIS A 36 -10.87 10.58 3.20
C HIS A 36 -9.99 11.18 2.11
N ALA A 37 -9.68 10.43 1.06
CA ALA A 37 -8.82 10.87 -0.01
C ALA A 37 -9.67 11.31 -1.22
N LYS A 38 -9.66 12.61 -1.51
CA LYS A 38 -10.38 13.13 -2.66
C LYS A 38 -9.90 12.47 -3.95
N GLY A 39 -10.82 12.05 -4.79
CA GLY A 39 -10.52 11.45 -6.08
C GLY A 39 -10.01 10.01 -6.04
N ALA A 40 -9.95 9.40 -4.85
CA ALA A 40 -9.60 7.99 -4.74
C ALA A 40 -10.76 7.12 -5.23
N ILE A 41 -10.52 6.40 -6.31
CA ILE A 41 -11.52 5.50 -6.90
C ILE A 41 -11.46 4.15 -6.20
N SER A 42 -10.25 3.64 -5.95
CA SER A 42 -10.04 2.39 -5.24
C SER A 42 -8.71 2.42 -4.52
N ILE A 43 -8.66 1.83 -3.34
CA ILE A 43 -7.44 1.57 -2.58
C ILE A 43 -7.60 0.18 -2.01
N GLU A 44 -6.82 -0.76 -2.52
CA GLU A 44 -6.87 -2.15 -2.10
C GLU A 44 -5.48 -2.65 -1.75
N VAL A 45 -5.39 -3.43 -0.69
CA VAL A 45 -4.14 -4.11 -0.32
C VAL A 45 -4.33 -5.60 -0.52
N LYS A 46 -3.40 -6.20 -1.24
CA LYS A 46 -3.39 -7.64 -1.51
C LYS A 46 -2.19 -8.28 -0.83
N ILE A 47 -2.44 -9.34 -0.11
CA ILE A 47 -1.38 -10.10 0.56
C ILE A 47 -1.11 -11.34 -0.26
N ASN A 48 0.16 -11.67 -0.47
CA ASN A 48 0.57 -12.80 -1.30
C ASN A 48 -0.05 -14.12 -0.81
N GLU A 49 -0.65 -14.86 -1.74
CA GLU A 49 -1.22 -16.18 -1.49
C GLU A 49 -0.61 -17.26 -2.39
N LEU A 50 0.21 -16.86 -3.37
CA LEU A 50 0.73 -17.78 -4.39
C LEU A 50 2.25 -17.84 -4.36
N ALA A 51 2.77 -19.04 -4.50
CA ALA A 51 4.22 -19.28 -4.49
C ALA A 51 4.95 -18.63 -5.66
N SER A 52 4.23 -18.27 -6.73
CA SER A 52 4.81 -17.61 -7.90
C SER A 52 5.18 -16.14 -7.65
N SER A 53 4.70 -15.54 -6.57
CA SER A 53 4.98 -14.13 -6.26
C SER A 53 6.36 -13.97 -5.64
N ASN A 54 7.03 -12.87 -5.98
CA ASN A 54 8.31 -12.51 -5.36
C ASN A 54 8.21 -11.27 -4.47
N ARG A 55 7.00 -10.82 -4.20
CA ARG A 55 6.71 -9.77 -3.21
C ARG A 55 5.60 -10.27 -2.29
N ASP A 56 5.61 -9.80 -1.06
CA ASP A 56 4.72 -10.31 -0.02
C ASP A 56 3.38 -9.57 0.04
N ILE A 57 3.36 -8.30 -0.31
CA ILE A 57 2.19 -7.47 -0.16
C ILE A 57 2.20 -6.35 -1.21
N ALA A 58 1.03 -5.98 -1.69
CA ALA A 58 0.87 -4.94 -2.71
C ALA A 58 -0.26 -3.99 -2.36
N LEU A 59 -0.04 -2.71 -2.64
CA LEU A 59 -1.07 -1.69 -2.68
C LEU A 59 -1.45 -1.50 -4.14
N ILE A 60 -2.73 -1.62 -4.44
CA ILE A 60 -3.28 -1.38 -5.78
C ILE A 60 -4.31 -0.28 -5.65
N SER A 61 -4.03 0.88 -6.23
CA SER A 61 -4.88 2.04 -6.07
C SER A 61 -5.09 2.79 -7.38
N LYS A 62 -6.21 3.49 -7.45
CA LYS A 62 -6.61 4.25 -8.62
C LYS A 62 -7.18 5.59 -8.19
N PHE A 63 -6.77 6.66 -8.86
CA PHE A 63 -7.19 8.03 -8.59
C PHE A 63 -7.70 8.69 -9.86
N GLU A 64 -8.56 9.69 -9.72
CA GLU A 64 -9.09 10.40 -10.88
C GLU A 64 -8.02 11.20 -11.61
N THR A 65 -7.11 11.84 -10.86
CA THR A 65 -6.06 12.70 -11.44
C THR A 65 -4.73 12.52 -10.72
N VAL A 66 -3.65 13.00 -11.35
CA VAL A 66 -2.32 13.02 -10.74
C VAL A 66 -2.33 13.88 -9.48
N GLU A 67 -3.05 15.01 -9.50
CA GLU A 67 -3.15 15.91 -8.36
C GLU A 67 -3.79 15.21 -7.15
N ASP A 68 -4.80 14.37 -7.40
CA ASP A 68 -5.43 13.57 -6.35
C ASP A 68 -4.47 12.55 -5.76
N LEU A 69 -3.67 11.91 -6.59
CA LEU A 69 -2.62 11.00 -6.11
C LEU A 69 -1.60 11.74 -5.25
N GLN A 70 -1.15 12.91 -5.68
CA GLN A 70 -0.19 13.71 -4.93
C GLN A 70 -0.76 14.15 -3.58
N ALA A 71 -2.03 14.56 -3.56
CA ALA A 71 -2.70 14.94 -2.32
C ALA A 71 -2.83 13.75 -1.35
N TYR A 72 -3.11 12.57 -1.88
CA TYR A 72 -3.14 11.34 -1.10
C TYR A 72 -1.79 11.06 -0.44
N GLN A 73 -0.71 11.23 -1.17
CA GLN A 73 0.65 10.93 -0.67
C GLN A 73 1.06 11.82 0.50
N VAL A 74 0.54 13.03 0.59
CA VAL A 74 0.84 13.95 1.70
C VAL A 74 -0.28 14.01 2.74
N HIS A 75 -1.35 13.26 2.55
CA HIS A 75 -2.45 13.21 3.50
C HIS A 75 -1.96 12.69 4.86
N PRO A 76 -2.38 13.29 5.99
CA PRO A 76 -1.93 12.86 7.31
C PRO A 76 -2.12 11.36 7.59
N MET A 77 -3.23 10.78 7.16
CA MET A 77 -3.47 9.35 7.33
C MET A 77 -2.46 8.50 6.56
N HIS A 78 -2.09 8.95 5.34
CA HIS A 78 -1.09 8.26 4.55
C HIS A 78 0.31 8.38 5.18
N VAL A 79 0.66 9.55 5.68
CA VAL A 79 1.94 9.77 6.35
C VAL A 79 2.08 8.84 7.56
N GLU A 80 1.03 8.75 8.38
CA GLU A 80 1.04 7.85 9.55
C GLU A 80 1.10 6.39 9.15
N ALA A 81 0.28 5.97 8.17
CA ALA A 81 0.32 4.60 7.66
C ALA A 81 1.71 4.27 7.10
N GLY A 82 2.31 5.21 6.37
CA GLY A 82 3.64 5.04 5.79
C GLY A 82 4.73 4.79 6.82
N LYS A 83 4.65 5.41 7.99
CA LYS A 83 5.60 5.16 9.07
C LYS A 83 5.56 3.71 9.51
N TYR A 84 4.36 3.18 9.68
CA TYR A 84 4.20 1.78 10.06
C TYR A 84 4.71 0.85 8.95
N VAL A 85 4.29 1.10 7.71
CA VAL A 85 4.70 0.29 6.56
C VAL A 85 6.22 0.21 6.48
N LYS A 86 6.91 1.35 6.56
CA LYS A 86 8.37 1.39 6.52
C LYS A 86 9.02 0.60 7.66
N SER A 87 8.37 0.51 8.80
CA SER A 87 8.92 -0.19 9.96
C SER A 87 8.90 -1.72 9.80
N VAL A 88 8.05 -2.26 8.93
CA VAL A 88 7.87 -3.72 8.80
C VAL A 88 8.15 -4.26 7.41
N THR A 89 8.50 -3.40 6.44
CA THR A 89 8.72 -3.81 5.05
C THR A 89 10.06 -3.38 4.49
N CYS A 90 10.43 -4.01 3.36
CA CYS A 90 11.63 -3.71 2.60
C CYS A 90 11.36 -3.98 1.11
N ASN A 91 12.35 -3.75 0.27
CA ASN A 91 12.27 -4.05 -1.18
C ASN A 91 11.07 -3.40 -1.87
N ARG A 92 10.85 -2.11 -1.60
CA ARG A 92 9.75 -1.37 -2.19
C ARG A 92 9.92 -1.24 -3.71
N ALA A 93 8.85 -1.50 -4.45
CA ALA A 93 8.76 -1.23 -5.89
C ALA A 93 7.47 -0.46 -6.14
N CYS A 94 7.53 0.53 -7.02
CA CYS A 94 6.38 1.38 -7.33
C CYS A 94 6.29 1.64 -8.82
N ILE A 95 5.07 1.62 -9.34
CA ILE A 95 4.78 2.07 -10.69
C ILE A 95 3.50 2.90 -10.69
N ASP A 96 3.57 4.07 -11.31
CA ASP A 96 2.43 4.96 -11.51
C ASP A 96 2.22 5.13 -13.00
N TYR A 97 0.99 4.98 -13.47
CA TYR A 97 0.71 5.17 -14.89
C TYR A 97 -0.72 5.67 -15.11
N GLU A 98 -0.92 6.32 -16.26
CA GLU A 98 -2.25 6.77 -16.67
C GLU A 98 -2.89 5.79 -17.64
N GLU A 99 -4.20 5.67 -17.54
CA GLU A 99 -5.01 4.89 -18.47
C GLU A 99 -5.76 5.82 -19.41
#